data_bec65eccda9a335247f89fed8faded8a
#
_entry.id   bec65eccda9a335247f89fed8faded8a
#
_cell.length_a   1.000
_cell.length_b   1.000
_cell.length_c   1.000
_cell.angle_alpha   90.00
_cell.angle_beta   90.00
_cell.angle_gamma   90.00
#
_symmetry.space_group_name_H-M   'P 1'
#
loop_
_entity.id
_entity.type
_entity.pdbx_description
1 polymer ?
#
loop_
_entity_poly.entity_id
_entity_poly.type
_entity_poly.pdbx_seq_one_letter_code
_entity_poly.pdbx_strand_id
1 'polypeptide(L)'
;MNRQVNFITNNTKEIHGYNNININDLPNIINGSINNIVCECLDDTPFENRGKIVTDIINKLAFEGKATFLMINGTVLANRILKNEIDSSKLSSVVSEVRSIWTDYYITEIFNNIAHITIEKYYIENIYTVISISKKL
;
A
#
# COMPACT_ATOMS: atom_id res chain seq x y z
N MET A 1 22.55 6.42 7.39
CA MET A 1 21.50 6.08 8.36
C MET A 1 20.28 5.53 7.64
N ASN A 2 19.77 4.39 8.10
CA ASN A 2 18.56 3.80 7.54
C ASN A 2 17.33 4.46 8.16
N ARG A 3 16.60 5.19 7.34
CA ARG A 3 15.31 5.75 7.75
C ARG A 3 14.19 4.81 7.34
N GLN A 4 13.44 4.35 8.34
CA GLN A 4 12.30 3.44 8.15
C GLN A 4 11.01 4.19 8.48
N VAL A 5 10.09 4.23 7.54
CA VAL A 5 8.81 4.92 7.68
C VAL A 5 7.66 3.98 7.41
N ASN A 6 6.67 4.01 8.30
CA ASN A 6 5.37 3.40 8.09
C ASN A 6 4.35 4.52 7.86
N PHE A 7 3.76 4.60 6.68
CA PHE A 7 2.70 5.57 6.41
C PHE A 7 1.37 5.07 6.98
N ILE A 8 0.72 5.92 7.74
CA ILE A 8 -0.50 5.56 8.46
C ILE A 8 -1.65 6.53 8.18
N THR A 9 -2.86 6.05 8.42
CA THR A 9 -4.08 6.84 8.59
C THR A 9 -4.61 6.56 9.99
N ASN A 10 -5.77 7.11 10.33
CA ASN A 10 -6.40 6.84 11.62
C ASN A 10 -6.78 5.36 11.83
N ASN A 11 -6.91 4.61 10.73
CA ASN A 11 -7.31 3.20 10.75
C ASN A 11 -6.13 2.24 10.61
N THR A 12 -4.91 2.75 10.48
CA THR A 12 -3.70 1.94 10.28
C THR A 12 -2.95 1.78 11.58
N LYS A 13 -2.41 0.59 11.81
CA LYS A 13 -1.61 0.32 13.01
C LYS A 13 -0.20 0.88 12.88
N GLU A 14 0.32 1.41 14.00
CA GLU A 14 1.72 1.77 14.10
C GLU A 14 2.61 0.53 14.16
N ILE A 15 3.82 0.64 13.63
CA ILE A 15 4.82 -0.42 13.68
C ILE A 15 5.93 0.03 14.64
N HIS A 16 6.20 -0.79 15.64
CA HIS A 16 7.30 -0.53 16.58
C HIS A 16 8.64 -0.52 15.83
N GLY A 17 9.48 0.46 16.14
CA GLY A 17 10.78 0.62 15.49
C GLY A 17 10.74 1.41 14.18
N TYR A 18 9.55 1.72 13.66
CA TYR A 18 9.38 2.57 12.51
C TYR A 18 8.97 3.99 12.90
N ASN A 19 9.33 4.96 12.06
CA ASN A 19 8.78 6.30 12.16
C ASN A 19 7.39 6.27 11.53
N ASN A 20 6.35 6.35 12.35
CA ASN A 20 4.97 6.27 11.89
C ASN A 20 4.48 7.68 11.52
N ILE A 21 4.28 7.92 10.23
CA ILE A 21 3.95 9.23 9.68
C ILE A 21 2.58 9.18 9.02
N ASN A 22 1.70 10.13 9.36
CA ASN A 22 0.40 10.23 8.71
C ASN A 22 0.59 10.51 7.21
N ILE A 23 -0.19 9.81 6.38
CA ILE A 23 -0.12 9.96 4.93
C ILE A 23 -0.40 11.40 4.46
N ASN A 24 -1.13 12.17 5.22
CA ASN A 24 -1.40 13.58 4.92
C ASN A 24 -0.14 14.45 5.02
N ASP A 25 0.90 14.00 5.72
CA ASP A 25 2.17 14.71 5.85
C ASP A 25 3.15 14.38 4.72
N LEU A 26 2.74 13.54 3.78
CA LEU A 26 3.57 13.10 2.65
C LEU A 26 4.22 14.27 1.89
N PRO A 27 3.51 15.38 1.57
CA PRO A 27 4.12 16.51 0.87
C PRO A 27 5.27 17.18 1.61
N ASN A 28 5.33 17.03 2.93
CA ASN A 28 6.36 17.64 3.77
C ASN A 28 7.64 16.81 3.87
N ILE A 29 7.67 15.63 3.27
CA ILE A 29 8.83 14.73 3.29
C ILE A 29 9.70 15.01 2.06
N ILE A 30 11.00 15.09 2.28
CA ILE A 30 11.97 15.31 1.20
C ILE A 30 12.03 14.08 0.30
N ASN A 31 11.98 14.29 -1.01
CA ASN A 31 12.12 13.20 -1.97
C ASN A 31 13.49 12.52 -1.82
N GLY A 32 13.50 11.20 -1.93
CA GLY A 32 14.72 10.42 -1.84
C GLY A 32 15.28 10.28 -0.42
N SER A 33 14.51 10.57 0.61
CA SER A 33 15.00 10.62 2.00
C SER A 33 14.75 9.37 2.84
N ILE A 34 13.99 8.41 2.33
CA ILE A 34 13.56 7.23 3.09
C ILE A 34 14.17 5.97 2.48
N ASN A 35 14.75 5.12 3.32
CA ASN A 35 15.39 3.88 2.86
C ASN A 35 14.43 2.70 2.84
N ASN A 36 13.48 2.64 3.74
CA ASN A 36 12.52 1.56 3.84
C ASN A 36 11.13 2.11 4.16
N ILE A 37 10.17 1.80 3.33
CA ILE A 37 8.78 2.23 3.47
C ILE A 37 7.88 1.02 3.63
N VAL A 38 6.95 1.11 4.58
CA VAL A 38 5.79 0.21 4.68
C VAL A 38 4.55 1.07 4.50
N CYS A 39 3.62 0.62 3.68
CA CYS A 39 2.37 1.33 3.44
C CYS A 39 1.22 0.33 3.42
N GLU A 40 0.42 0.34 4.46
CA GLU A 40 -0.77 -0.50 4.62
C GLU A 40 -2.07 0.32 4.59
N CYS A 41 -1.97 1.62 4.30
CA CYS A 41 -3.09 2.54 4.36
C CYS A 41 -3.74 2.87 3.02
N LEU A 42 -3.35 2.20 1.93
CA LEU A 42 -3.88 2.50 0.59
C LEU A 42 -5.39 2.24 0.48
N ASP A 43 -5.91 1.27 1.21
CA ASP A 43 -7.34 0.97 1.19
C ASP A 43 -8.18 2.11 1.76
N ASP A 44 -7.58 2.96 2.57
CA ASP A 44 -8.23 4.12 3.19
C ASP A 44 -8.01 5.41 2.38
N THR A 45 -7.47 5.31 1.19
CA THR A 45 -7.29 6.47 0.29
C THR A 45 -8.42 6.53 -0.74
N PRO A 46 -8.83 7.75 -1.19
CA PRO A 46 -9.82 7.87 -2.25
C PRO A 46 -9.38 7.17 -3.54
N PHE A 47 -10.31 6.52 -4.20
CA PHE A 47 -10.07 5.78 -5.44
C PHE A 47 -9.36 6.64 -6.50
N GLU A 48 -9.79 7.88 -6.67
CA GLU A 48 -9.28 8.79 -7.70
C GLU A 48 -7.81 9.16 -7.50
N ASN A 49 -7.34 9.13 -6.25
CA ASN A 49 -6.00 9.58 -5.89
C ASN A 49 -4.97 8.46 -5.78
N ARG A 50 -5.37 7.20 -5.93
CA ARG A 50 -4.52 6.07 -5.58
C ARG A 50 -3.21 6.01 -6.38
N GLY A 51 -3.27 6.26 -7.68
CA GLY A 51 -2.07 6.26 -8.51
C GLY A 51 -1.10 7.37 -8.14
N LYS A 52 -1.62 8.56 -7.88
CA LYS A 52 -0.82 9.71 -7.45
C LYS A 52 -0.17 9.45 -6.09
N ILE A 53 -0.91 8.90 -5.14
CA ILE A 53 -0.40 8.63 -3.80
C ILE A 53 0.74 7.60 -3.85
N VAL A 54 0.58 6.52 -4.60
CA VAL A 54 1.63 5.51 -4.77
C VAL A 54 2.89 6.14 -5.37
N THR A 55 2.74 6.94 -6.42
CA THR A 55 3.86 7.63 -7.06
C THR A 55 4.55 8.59 -6.09
N ASP A 56 3.78 9.36 -5.33
CA ASP A 56 4.33 10.30 -4.35
C ASP A 56 5.10 9.57 -3.23
N ILE A 57 4.59 8.44 -2.77
CA ILE A 57 5.28 7.60 -1.78
C ILE A 57 6.61 7.10 -2.34
N ILE A 58 6.61 6.57 -3.55
CA ILE A 58 7.82 6.05 -4.19
C ILE A 58 8.85 7.15 -4.43
N ASN A 59 8.41 8.38 -4.71
CA ASN A 59 9.30 9.52 -4.84
C ASN A 59 10.06 9.84 -3.53
N LYS A 60 9.52 9.50 -2.38
CA LYS A 60 10.20 9.68 -1.09
C LYS A 60 11.29 8.65 -0.85
N LEU A 61 11.26 7.55 -1.58
CA LEU A 61 12.21 6.46 -1.44
C LEU A 61 13.58 6.85 -1.98
N ALA A 62 14.62 6.55 -1.21
CA ALA A 62 16.00 6.74 -1.63
C ALA A 62 16.36 5.75 -2.73
N PHE A 63 17.39 6.08 -3.50
CA PHE A 63 17.96 5.15 -4.46
C PHE A 63 18.37 3.84 -3.75
N GLU A 64 18.03 2.70 -4.35
CA GLU A 64 18.17 1.35 -3.77
C GLU A 64 17.31 1.09 -2.52
N GLY A 65 16.47 2.06 -2.14
CA GLY A 65 15.51 1.86 -1.07
C GLY A 65 14.40 0.89 -1.46
N LYS A 66 13.70 0.39 -0.46
CA LYS A 66 12.63 -0.60 -0.63
C LYS A 66 11.33 -0.11 -0.04
N ALA A 67 10.23 -0.42 -0.71
CA ALA A 67 8.89 -0.14 -0.22
C ALA A 67 8.01 -1.39 -0.32
N THR A 68 7.23 -1.64 0.71
CA THR A 68 6.26 -2.72 0.74
C THR A 68 4.87 -2.13 0.92
N PHE A 69 3.97 -2.50 0.02
CA PHE A 69 2.58 -2.07 0.02
C PHE A 69 1.68 -3.25 0.31
N LEU A 70 0.71 -3.05 1.19
CA LEU A 70 -0.33 -4.02 1.50
C LEU A 70 -1.68 -3.39 1.21
N MET A 71 -2.52 -4.10 0.44
CA MET A 71 -3.88 -3.64 0.11
C MET A 71 -4.82 -4.82 -0.04
N ILE A 72 -6.10 -4.59 0.24
CA ILE A 72 -7.12 -5.62 0.05
C ILE A 72 -7.23 -5.94 -1.44
N ASN A 73 -7.16 -7.24 -1.77
CA ASN A 73 -7.37 -7.71 -3.14
C ASN A 73 -8.86 -7.93 -3.37
N GLY A 74 -9.44 -7.10 -4.23
CA GLY A 74 -10.87 -7.13 -4.51
C GLY A 74 -11.34 -8.42 -5.14
N THR A 75 -10.52 -9.04 -5.98
CA THR A 75 -10.85 -10.32 -6.64
C THR A 75 -10.91 -11.46 -5.63
N VAL A 76 -9.92 -11.56 -4.75
CA VAL A 76 -9.90 -12.56 -3.69
C VAL A 76 -11.06 -12.35 -2.72
N LEU A 77 -11.32 -11.11 -2.32
CA LEU A 77 -12.44 -10.78 -1.44
C LEU A 77 -13.77 -11.20 -2.05
N ALA A 78 -14.00 -10.88 -3.32
CA ALA A 78 -15.22 -11.26 -4.03
C ALA A 78 -15.38 -12.79 -4.10
N ASN A 79 -14.32 -13.53 -4.39
CA ASN A 79 -14.36 -14.98 -4.44
C ASN A 79 -14.71 -15.60 -3.08
N ARG A 80 -14.17 -15.06 -2.01
CA ARG A 80 -14.48 -15.54 -0.65
C ARG A 80 -15.92 -15.25 -0.24
N ILE A 81 -16.45 -14.11 -0.64
CA ILE A 81 -17.86 -13.76 -0.43
C ILE A 81 -18.76 -14.78 -1.16
N LEU A 82 -18.46 -15.06 -2.42
CA LEU A 82 -19.23 -16.01 -3.23
C LEU A 82 -19.21 -17.43 -2.67
N LYS A 83 -18.12 -17.82 -2.01
CA LYS A 83 -17.97 -19.14 -1.38
C LYS A 83 -18.45 -19.19 0.06
N ASN A 84 -19.04 -18.10 0.57
CA ASN A 84 -19.47 -17.97 1.97
C ASN A 84 -18.34 -18.23 3.00
N GLU A 85 -17.11 -17.88 2.64
CA GLU A 85 -15.95 -18.03 3.53
C GLU A 85 -15.77 -16.85 4.49
N ILE A 86 -16.52 -15.75 4.28
CA ILE A 86 -16.49 -14.56 5.12
C ILE A 86 -17.91 -14.30 5.63
N ASP A 87 -18.08 -14.24 6.96
CA ASP A 87 -19.38 -13.93 7.53
C ASP A 87 -19.74 -12.45 7.38
N SER A 88 -21.05 -12.15 7.48
CA SER A 88 -21.56 -10.81 7.23
C SER A 88 -21.00 -9.76 8.18
N SER A 89 -20.73 -10.11 9.43
CA SER A 89 -20.21 -9.16 10.42
C SER A 89 -18.77 -8.77 10.11
N LYS A 90 -17.93 -9.73 9.70
CA LYS A 90 -16.56 -9.46 9.28
C LYS A 90 -16.52 -8.66 7.99
N LEU A 91 -17.40 -8.98 7.03
CA LEU A 91 -17.50 -8.24 5.78
C LEU A 91 -17.87 -6.79 6.04
N SER A 92 -18.86 -6.54 6.89
CA SER A 92 -19.26 -5.18 7.24
C SER A 92 -18.13 -4.39 7.89
N SER A 93 -17.34 -5.02 8.76
CA SER A 93 -16.18 -4.40 9.39
C SER A 93 -15.12 -4.02 8.36
N VAL A 94 -14.81 -4.90 7.42
CA VAL A 94 -13.83 -4.62 6.35
C VAL A 94 -14.32 -3.49 5.45
N VAL A 95 -15.57 -3.56 4.97
CA VAL A 95 -16.10 -2.59 3.99
C VAL A 95 -16.27 -1.21 4.60
N SER A 96 -16.60 -1.09 5.90
CA SER A 96 -16.81 0.20 6.54
C SER A 96 -15.56 1.09 6.58
N GLU A 97 -14.36 0.49 6.53
CA GLU A 97 -13.09 1.21 6.62
C GLU A 97 -12.42 1.40 5.26
N VAL A 98 -12.96 0.80 4.20
CA VAL A 98 -12.34 0.80 2.88
C VAL A 98 -12.89 1.95 2.04
N ARG A 99 -11.99 2.79 1.50
CA ARG A 99 -12.32 3.88 0.57
C ARG A 99 -11.96 3.54 -0.88
N SER A 100 -11.10 2.55 -1.09
CA SER A 100 -10.78 2.06 -2.42
C SER A 100 -10.52 0.56 -2.37
N ILE A 101 -10.95 -0.15 -3.41
CA ILE A 101 -10.70 -1.58 -3.58
C ILE A 101 -9.73 -1.75 -4.74
N TRP A 102 -8.72 -2.58 -4.52
CA TRP A 102 -7.65 -2.81 -5.47
C TRP A 102 -7.82 -4.18 -6.10
N THR A 103 -7.87 -4.24 -7.43
CA THR A 103 -7.83 -5.49 -8.19
C THR A 103 -6.44 -5.70 -8.78
N ASP A 104 -6.12 -6.93 -9.16
CA ASP A 104 -4.83 -7.22 -9.79
C ASP A 104 -4.59 -6.37 -11.02
N TYR A 105 -5.63 -6.12 -11.81
CA TYR A 105 -5.54 -5.27 -12.99
C TYR A 105 -5.06 -3.85 -12.65
N TYR A 106 -5.69 -3.20 -11.66
CA TYR A 106 -5.33 -1.83 -11.28
C TYR A 106 -3.97 -1.75 -10.59
N ILE A 107 -3.64 -2.74 -9.76
CA ILE A 107 -2.33 -2.81 -9.11
C ILE A 107 -1.24 -2.89 -10.17
N THR A 108 -1.38 -3.81 -11.11
CA THR A 108 -0.43 -4.00 -12.20
C THR A 108 -0.31 -2.75 -13.07
N GLU A 109 -1.43 -2.14 -13.42
CA GLU A 109 -1.45 -0.92 -14.22
C GLU A 109 -0.69 0.22 -13.53
N ILE A 110 -0.95 0.45 -12.25
CA ILE A 110 -0.32 1.54 -11.51
C ILE A 110 1.19 1.29 -11.36
N PHE A 111 1.57 0.12 -10.87
CA PHE A 111 2.99 -0.15 -10.57
C PHE A 111 3.84 -0.31 -11.84
N ASN A 112 3.31 -0.89 -12.91
CA ASN A 112 4.05 -1.01 -14.17
C ASN A 112 4.26 0.32 -14.88
N ASN A 113 3.49 1.34 -14.56
CA ASN A 113 3.64 2.67 -15.16
C ASN A 113 4.57 3.60 -14.36
N ILE A 114 5.12 3.13 -13.24
CA ILE A 114 6.08 3.91 -12.46
C ILE A 114 7.49 3.58 -12.95
N ALA A 115 8.22 4.64 -13.35
CA ALA A 115 9.59 4.49 -13.83
C ALA A 115 10.58 4.21 -12.68
N HIS A 116 11.69 3.57 -13.01
CA HIS A 116 12.83 3.37 -12.11
C HIS A 116 12.53 2.52 -10.88
N ILE A 117 11.55 1.63 -10.96
CA ILE A 117 11.29 0.65 -9.91
C ILE A 117 11.41 -0.78 -10.45
N THR A 118 11.76 -1.69 -9.56
CA THR A 118 11.74 -3.13 -9.81
C THR A 118 10.79 -3.76 -8.81
N ILE A 119 9.85 -4.56 -9.30
CA ILE A 119 8.96 -5.33 -8.42
C ILE A 119 9.74 -6.57 -7.96
N GLU A 120 10.06 -6.61 -6.66
CA GLU A 120 10.83 -7.69 -6.06
C GLU A 120 9.96 -8.86 -5.64
N LYS A 121 8.76 -8.57 -5.12
CA LYS A 121 7.81 -9.57 -4.66
C LYS A 121 6.39 -9.12 -4.97
N TYR A 122 5.57 -10.07 -5.38
CA TYR A 122 4.13 -9.88 -5.57
C TYR A 122 3.44 -11.17 -5.17
N TYR A 123 2.67 -11.15 -4.09
CA TYR A 123 1.95 -12.34 -3.65
C TYR A 123 0.66 -11.97 -2.91
N ILE A 124 -0.20 -12.95 -2.75
CA ILE A 124 -1.46 -12.80 -2.02
C ILE A 124 -1.34 -13.55 -0.70
N GLU A 125 -1.64 -12.85 0.38
CA GLU A 125 -1.70 -13.41 1.71
C GLU A 125 -3.06 -13.09 2.31
N ASN A 126 -3.84 -14.12 2.61
CA ASN A 126 -5.23 -13.97 3.06
C ASN A 126 -6.07 -13.25 1.98
N ILE A 127 -6.66 -12.09 2.31
CA ILE A 127 -7.39 -11.25 1.36
C ILE A 127 -6.54 -10.11 0.81
N TYR A 128 -5.25 -10.07 1.14
CA TYR A 128 -4.37 -8.95 0.83
C TYR A 128 -3.40 -9.29 -0.29
N THR A 129 -3.14 -8.29 -1.13
CA THR A 129 -1.98 -8.29 -2.01
C THR A 129 -0.83 -7.63 -1.30
N VAL A 130 0.33 -8.28 -1.33
CA VAL A 130 1.59 -7.71 -0.85
C VAL A 130 2.50 -7.49 -2.05
N ILE A 131 2.95 -6.27 -2.23
CA ILE A 131 3.87 -5.91 -3.30
C ILE A 131 5.07 -5.19 -2.71
N SER A 132 6.26 -5.69 -3.00
CA SER A 132 7.52 -5.07 -2.60
C SER A 132 8.28 -4.61 -3.83
N ILE A 133 8.74 -3.38 -3.78
CA ILE A 133 9.52 -2.77 -4.87
C ILE A 133 10.84 -2.24 -4.35
N SER A 134 11.81 -2.11 -5.25
CA SER A 134 13.02 -1.35 -5.00
C SER A 134 13.16 -0.25 -6.04
N LYS A 135 13.78 0.85 -5.64
CA LYS A 135 14.00 1.99 -6.52
C LYS A 135 15.38 1.84 -7.18
N LYS A 136 15.39 1.88 -8.51
CA LYS A 136 16.62 1.78 -9.33
C LYS A 136 16.84 3.07 -10.11
N LEU A 137 18.05 3.27 -10.57
CA LEU A 137 18.34 4.38 -11.48
C LEU A 137 17.85 4.08 -12.90
#